data_b0ce6f7dbcfef51525b6160be487110d
#
_entry.id   b0ce6f7dbcfef51525b6160be487110d
#
_cell.length_a   1.000
_cell.length_b   1.000
_cell.length_c   1.000
_cell.angle_alpha   90.00
_cell.angle_beta   90.00
_cell.angle_gamma   90.00
#
_symmetry.space_group_name_H-M   'P 1'
#
loop_
_entity.id
_entity.type
_entity.pdbx_description
1 polymer ?
#
loop_
_entity_poly.entity_id
_entity_poly.type
_entity_poly.pdbx_seq_one_letter_code
_entity_poly.pdbx_strand_id
1 'polypeptide(L)'
;MGKFNKLGIFYVQLQKLPSDNKTQDLVIGLDPGKMFSGIAVQSQKYTLQMLHLVLPFKTVKDRMENRSMIRRCRRGRRINRKISFNKRSHRQARFDNRRHSKLPPSIRANKDLEYRIITLLREIYPIKTIVIEEVEARGSKSFSPVMVGQRYQINRLSGLADIVLKKGWETSNLRQHLGLHKEKSDKSLQIPETHAVDAVTLACSEFIKYQIWEGVKNHGASWIGAVDVTESRFTIVRRPPISRRQLHLMTFSKGGNRRKYGGSTTRHGFRKGDFVEATQGSKTFFGWVSGDTEKQVSVSDANWKRLGQCSIKKVKLIRRSTGLIATAVKTARVASLSARFLTEFPTYREVL
;
A
#
# COMPACT_ATOMS: atom_id res chain seq x y z
N MET A 1 6.87 20.96 -19.65
CA MET A 1 5.81 20.04 -20.15
C MET A 1 5.12 19.40 -18.95
N GLY A 2 3.78 19.47 -18.85
CA GLY A 2 3.00 18.82 -17.80
C GLY A 2 2.83 17.33 -18.05
N LYS A 3 3.04 16.50 -17.04
CA LYS A 3 2.94 15.03 -17.10
C LYS A 3 2.25 14.45 -15.86
N PHE A 4 1.77 13.23 -15.98
CA PHE A 4 1.27 12.45 -14.85
C PHE A 4 2.12 11.20 -14.65
N ASN A 5 2.52 10.93 -13.41
CA ASN A 5 3.22 9.70 -13.10
C ASN A 5 2.26 8.48 -13.00
N LYS A 6 2.81 7.30 -12.68
CA LYS A 6 2.02 6.06 -12.55
C LYS A 6 1.02 6.06 -11.38
N LEU A 7 1.17 6.98 -10.44
CA LEU A 7 0.22 7.21 -9.33
C LEU A 7 -0.84 8.25 -9.67
N GLY A 8 -0.80 8.83 -10.89
CA GLY A 8 -1.68 9.89 -11.31
C GLY A 8 -1.33 11.25 -10.68
N ILE A 9 -0.15 11.41 -10.11
CA ILE A 9 0.33 12.69 -9.59
C ILE A 9 0.81 13.53 -10.78
N PHE A 10 0.29 14.76 -10.86
CA PHE A 10 0.73 15.73 -11.85
C PHE A 10 2.10 16.29 -11.48
N TYR A 11 2.98 16.46 -12.46
CA TYR A 11 4.25 17.13 -12.30
C TYR A 11 4.64 17.87 -13.58
N VAL A 12 5.49 18.86 -13.43
CA VAL A 12 6.02 19.64 -14.55
C VAL A 12 7.48 19.23 -14.77
N GLN A 13 7.76 18.78 -15.98
CA GLN A 13 9.14 18.53 -16.40
C GLN A 13 9.68 19.76 -17.11
N LEU A 14 10.76 20.31 -16.58
CA LEU A 14 11.46 21.42 -17.21
C LEU A 14 12.07 20.97 -18.54
N GLN A 15 12.08 21.86 -19.53
CA GLN A 15 12.71 21.59 -20.83
C GLN A 15 14.18 22.05 -20.86
N LYS A 16 14.54 22.98 -19.97
CA LYS A 16 15.90 23.47 -19.79
C LYS A 16 16.45 22.99 -18.45
N LEU A 17 17.76 22.90 -18.35
CA LEU A 17 18.43 22.63 -17.07
C LEU A 17 18.05 23.72 -16.06
N PRO A 18 17.81 23.37 -14.79
CA PRO A 18 17.55 24.34 -13.76
C PRO A 18 18.78 25.21 -13.54
N SER A 19 18.57 26.45 -13.13
CA SER A 19 19.66 27.39 -12.80
C SER A 19 20.43 26.97 -11.54
N ASP A 20 19.81 26.16 -10.69
CA ASP A 20 20.37 25.74 -9.42
C ASP A 20 19.75 24.37 -9.04
N ASN A 21 20.46 23.60 -8.23
CA ASN A 21 20.02 22.29 -7.72
C ASN A 21 19.55 22.35 -6.26
N LYS A 22 19.38 23.53 -5.69
CA LYS A 22 18.86 23.68 -4.33
C LYS A 22 17.39 23.34 -4.29
N THR A 23 17.04 22.37 -3.47
CA THR A 23 15.67 21.94 -3.23
C THR A 23 15.35 22.02 -1.75
N GLN A 24 14.08 22.21 -1.43
CA GLN A 24 13.64 22.09 -0.05
C GLN A 24 13.81 20.63 0.44
N ASP A 25 14.08 20.45 1.72
CA ASP A 25 14.14 19.12 2.33
C ASP A 25 12.74 18.51 2.35
N LEU A 26 12.60 17.36 1.69
CA LEU A 26 11.39 16.57 1.69
C LEU A 26 11.61 15.24 2.39
N VAL A 27 10.64 14.89 3.21
CA VAL A 27 10.67 13.69 4.03
C VAL A 27 9.50 12.79 3.68
N ILE A 28 9.77 11.49 3.55
CA ILE A 28 8.73 10.47 3.50
C ILE A 28 8.55 9.88 4.89
N GLY A 29 7.31 9.89 5.38
CA GLY A 29 6.89 9.06 6.50
C GLY A 29 6.28 7.76 6.00
N LEU A 30 6.63 6.64 6.61
CA LEU A 30 6.11 5.32 6.31
C LEU A 30 5.62 4.64 7.59
N ASP A 31 4.31 4.45 7.70
CA ASP A 31 3.65 3.59 8.69
C ASP A 31 3.42 2.20 8.08
N PRO A 32 4.26 1.19 8.40
CA PRO A 32 4.17 -0.12 7.78
C PRO A 32 3.17 -1.02 8.50
N GLY A 33 2.08 -1.39 7.84
CA GLY A 33 1.08 -2.29 8.38
C GLY A 33 1.10 -3.70 7.75
N LYS A 34 0.23 -4.59 8.27
CA LYS A 34 0.01 -5.94 7.72
C LYS A 34 -0.91 -5.93 6.51
N MET A 35 -2.04 -5.24 6.61
CA MET A 35 -3.08 -5.17 5.59
C MET A 35 -3.08 -3.84 4.86
N PHE A 36 -2.68 -2.80 5.54
CA PHE A 36 -2.62 -1.43 5.05
C PHE A 36 -1.31 -0.79 5.49
N SER A 37 -0.86 0.21 4.75
CA SER A 37 0.26 1.06 5.13
C SER A 37 -0.06 2.50 4.76
N GLY A 38 0.40 3.44 5.58
CA GLY A 38 0.39 4.86 5.29
C GLY A 38 1.72 5.32 4.69
N ILE A 39 1.67 6.22 3.72
CA ILE A 39 2.83 6.95 3.21
C ILE A 39 2.45 8.42 3.11
N ALA A 40 3.33 9.32 3.55
CA ALA A 40 3.16 10.75 3.36
C ALA A 40 4.45 11.38 2.87
N VAL A 41 4.33 12.44 2.09
CA VAL A 41 5.44 13.32 1.69
C VAL A 41 5.22 14.67 2.33
N GLN A 42 6.17 15.12 3.12
CA GLN A 42 6.09 16.32 3.94
C GLN A 42 7.32 17.20 3.71
N SER A 43 7.09 18.50 3.64
CA SER A 43 8.10 19.56 3.85
C SER A 43 7.87 20.24 5.18
N GLN A 44 8.72 21.15 5.57
CA GLN A 44 8.48 21.94 6.78
C GLN A 44 7.15 22.71 6.75
N LYS A 45 6.75 23.22 5.59
CA LYS A 45 5.57 24.10 5.44
C LYS A 45 4.33 23.41 4.87
N TYR A 46 4.47 22.26 4.20
CA TYR A 46 3.37 21.66 3.45
C TYR A 46 3.37 20.15 3.50
N THR A 47 2.20 19.58 3.68
CA THR A 47 1.93 18.18 3.32
C THR A 47 1.71 18.10 1.82
N LEU A 48 2.58 17.40 1.09
CA LEU A 48 2.54 17.37 -0.38
C LEU A 48 1.69 16.22 -0.91
N GLN A 49 1.69 15.07 -0.22
CA GLN A 49 0.98 13.88 -0.65
C GLN A 49 0.69 12.96 0.54
N MET A 50 -0.52 12.41 0.56
CA MET A 50 -0.93 11.35 1.48
C MET A 50 -1.37 10.11 0.70
N LEU A 51 -0.92 8.93 1.09
CA LEU A 51 -1.28 7.68 0.46
C LEU A 51 -1.71 6.63 1.49
N HIS A 52 -2.78 5.93 1.14
CA HIS A 52 -3.23 4.74 1.82
C HIS A 52 -3.01 3.53 0.92
N LEU A 53 -2.12 2.63 1.32
CA LEU A 53 -1.81 1.43 0.56
C LEU A 53 -2.66 0.25 1.04
N VAL A 54 -3.42 -0.33 0.15
CA VAL A 54 -4.08 -1.63 0.38
C VAL A 54 -3.12 -2.74 -0.03
N LEU A 55 -2.56 -3.41 0.95
CA LEU A 55 -1.47 -4.36 0.76
C LEU A 55 -1.94 -5.73 0.26
N PRO A 56 -1.15 -6.41 -0.58
CA PRO A 56 -1.54 -7.69 -1.17
C PRO A 56 -1.39 -8.90 -0.24
N PHE A 57 -1.15 -8.71 1.07
CA PHE A 57 -0.83 -9.76 2.03
C PHE A 57 -1.79 -10.95 1.95
N LYS A 58 -3.10 -10.71 2.14
CA LYS A 58 -4.14 -11.75 2.14
C LYS A 58 -4.19 -12.47 0.79
N THR A 59 -4.24 -11.73 -0.30
CA THR A 59 -4.28 -12.31 -1.65
C THR A 59 -3.08 -13.21 -1.95
N VAL A 60 -1.89 -12.82 -1.51
CA VAL A 60 -0.67 -13.63 -1.72
C VAL A 60 -0.66 -14.82 -0.80
N LYS A 61 -1.08 -14.68 0.47
CA LYS A 61 -1.22 -15.79 1.42
C LYS A 61 -2.15 -16.87 0.87
N ASP A 62 -3.37 -16.51 0.47
CA ASP A 62 -4.37 -17.43 -0.08
C ASP A 62 -3.84 -18.18 -1.33
N ARG A 63 -3.11 -17.45 -2.20
CA ARG A 63 -2.46 -18.06 -3.37
C ARG A 63 -1.36 -19.05 -2.99
N MET A 64 -0.61 -18.80 -1.92
CA MET A 64 0.42 -19.74 -1.44
C MET A 64 -0.20 -20.97 -0.79
N GLU A 65 -1.29 -20.83 -0.07
CA GLU A 65 -2.08 -21.95 0.47
C GLU A 65 -2.64 -22.84 -0.65
N ASN A 66 -3.29 -22.22 -1.65
CA ASN A 66 -3.76 -22.92 -2.85
C ASN A 66 -2.62 -23.69 -3.55
N ARG A 67 -1.47 -23.05 -3.69
CA ARG A 67 -0.28 -23.72 -4.26
C ARG A 67 0.20 -24.90 -3.42
N SER A 68 0.14 -24.79 -2.11
CA SER A 68 0.47 -25.89 -1.19
C SER A 68 -0.48 -27.06 -1.35
N MET A 69 -1.80 -26.80 -1.43
CA MET A 69 -2.82 -27.82 -1.66
C MET A 69 -2.61 -28.54 -3.00
N ILE A 70 -2.37 -27.81 -4.09
CA ILE A 70 -2.07 -28.43 -5.41
C ILE A 70 -0.84 -29.34 -5.32
N ARG A 71 0.21 -28.92 -4.63
CA ARG A 71 1.40 -29.75 -4.45
C ARG A 71 1.12 -31.02 -3.65
N ARG A 72 0.27 -30.94 -2.61
CA ARG A 72 -0.18 -32.12 -1.85
C ARG A 72 -0.97 -33.06 -2.73
N CYS A 73 -1.95 -32.57 -3.50
CA CYS A 73 -2.74 -33.42 -4.42
C CYS A 73 -1.88 -34.10 -5.48
N ARG A 74 -0.90 -33.40 -6.07
CA ARG A 74 0.02 -34.00 -7.04
C ARG A 74 0.90 -35.08 -6.42
N ARG A 75 1.38 -34.89 -5.21
CA ARG A 75 2.16 -35.89 -4.48
C ARG A 75 1.30 -37.07 -4.11
N GLY A 76 0.09 -36.86 -3.62
CA GLY A 76 -0.86 -37.90 -3.27
C GLY A 76 -1.19 -38.83 -4.45
N ARG A 77 -1.29 -38.28 -5.68
CA ARG A 77 -1.50 -39.09 -6.90
C ARG A 77 -0.28 -39.93 -7.31
N ARG A 78 0.92 -39.59 -6.89
CA ARG A 78 2.16 -40.30 -7.21
C ARG A 78 2.56 -41.30 -6.14
N ILE A 79 1.80 -41.41 -5.05
CA ILE A 79 2.09 -42.36 -3.97
C ILE A 79 1.62 -43.72 -4.38
N ASN A 80 2.53 -44.68 -4.42
CA ASN A 80 2.16 -46.08 -4.50
C ASN A 80 1.61 -46.56 -3.14
N ARG A 81 0.31 -46.66 -3.03
CA ARG A 81 -0.38 -47.09 -1.81
C ARG A 81 -0.26 -48.60 -1.51
N LYS A 82 0.18 -49.39 -2.48
CA LYS A 82 0.43 -50.81 -2.30
C LYS A 82 1.70 -51.09 -1.46
N ILE A 83 2.60 -50.10 -1.40
CA ILE A 83 3.81 -50.20 -0.57
C ILE A 83 3.48 -49.73 0.84
N SER A 84 4.05 -50.39 1.85
CA SER A 84 3.88 -49.99 3.26
C SER A 84 4.28 -48.55 3.48
N PHE A 85 3.59 -47.87 4.40
CA PHE A 85 3.72 -46.40 4.63
C PHE A 85 5.16 -45.97 4.89
N ASN A 86 5.97 -46.80 5.57
CA ASN A 86 7.37 -46.45 5.90
C ASN A 86 8.32 -46.50 4.70
N LYS A 87 8.00 -47.27 3.68
CA LYS A 87 8.81 -47.43 2.45
C LYS A 87 8.43 -46.46 1.33
N ARG A 88 7.41 -45.62 1.54
CA ARG A 88 6.94 -44.67 0.51
C ARG A 88 7.89 -43.51 0.34
N SER A 89 8.40 -43.30 -0.86
CA SER A 89 9.37 -42.24 -1.22
C SER A 89 8.88 -40.81 -0.96
N HIS A 90 7.56 -40.59 -0.82
CA HIS A 90 6.98 -39.25 -0.55
C HIS A 90 7.33 -38.71 0.84
N ARG A 91 7.80 -39.53 1.76
CA ARG A 91 8.24 -39.14 3.11
C ARG A 91 9.67 -38.65 3.18
N GLN A 92 10.42 -38.78 2.12
CA GLN A 92 11.75 -38.18 2.10
C GLN A 92 11.58 -36.67 2.32
N ALA A 93 12.37 -36.13 3.24
CA ALA A 93 12.37 -34.72 3.64
C ALA A 93 12.88 -33.83 2.49
N ARG A 94 12.04 -33.62 1.46
CA ARG A 94 12.35 -32.77 0.31
C ARG A 94 12.32 -31.27 0.64
N PHE A 95 12.16 -30.89 1.92
CA PHE A 95 11.94 -29.51 2.34
C PHE A 95 13.07 -28.93 3.17
N ASP A 96 14.15 -29.64 3.38
CA ASP A 96 15.36 -29.15 4.03
C ASP A 96 15.99 -27.97 3.27
N ASN A 97 15.68 -27.81 1.99
CA ASN A 97 16.04 -26.64 1.17
C ASN A 97 15.42 -25.31 1.66
N ARG A 98 14.57 -25.32 2.69
CA ARG A 98 13.99 -24.14 3.32
C ARG A 98 14.74 -23.68 4.58
N ARG A 99 15.86 -24.30 4.91
CA ARG A 99 16.69 -23.90 6.05
C ARG A 99 17.29 -22.50 5.92
N HIS A 100 17.31 -21.93 4.70
CA HIS A 100 17.67 -20.53 4.53
C HIS A 100 16.44 -19.65 4.77
N SER A 101 16.58 -18.68 5.65
CA SER A 101 15.59 -17.72 6.11
C SER A 101 15.05 -16.81 4.98
N LYS A 102 14.30 -17.39 4.05
CA LYS A 102 13.63 -16.62 2.99
C LYS A 102 12.38 -15.98 3.53
N LEU A 103 12.27 -14.69 3.35
CA LEU A 103 11.09 -13.92 3.70
C LEU A 103 9.82 -14.54 3.08
N PRO A 104 8.74 -14.76 3.84
CA PRO A 104 7.48 -15.26 3.32
C PRO A 104 6.96 -14.42 2.14
N PRO A 105 6.46 -15.06 1.06
CA PRO A 105 6.05 -14.33 -0.15
C PRO A 105 5.00 -13.25 0.08
N SER A 106 4.10 -13.42 1.08
CA SER A 106 3.09 -12.40 1.42
C SER A 106 3.71 -11.15 2.05
N ILE A 107 4.68 -11.34 2.95
CA ILE A 107 5.40 -10.26 3.60
C ILE A 107 6.27 -9.53 2.56
N ARG A 108 7.03 -10.29 1.76
CA ARG A 108 7.84 -9.74 0.69
C ARG A 108 7.00 -8.91 -0.30
N ALA A 109 5.81 -9.39 -0.66
CA ALA A 109 4.95 -8.68 -1.59
C ALA A 109 4.45 -7.33 -1.06
N ASN A 110 4.24 -7.20 0.27
CA ASN A 110 3.93 -5.95 0.92
C ASN A 110 5.11 -4.98 0.81
N LYS A 111 6.30 -5.42 1.25
CA LYS A 111 7.50 -4.58 1.26
C LYS A 111 7.96 -4.18 -0.16
N ASP A 112 7.78 -5.07 -1.14
CA ASP A 112 8.02 -4.75 -2.55
C ASP A 112 7.02 -3.72 -3.10
N LEU A 113 5.78 -3.69 -2.60
CA LEU A 113 4.80 -2.66 -2.99
C LEU A 113 5.16 -1.31 -2.37
N GLU A 114 5.44 -1.26 -1.07
CA GLU A 114 5.87 -0.05 -0.37
C GLU A 114 7.13 0.55 -1.04
N TYR A 115 8.16 -0.26 -1.28
CA TYR A 115 9.36 0.15 -2.00
C TYR A 115 9.05 0.74 -3.39
N ARG A 116 8.19 0.07 -4.15
CA ARG A 116 7.79 0.54 -5.48
C ARG A 116 7.09 1.90 -5.44
N ILE A 117 6.21 2.13 -4.47
CA ILE A 117 5.51 3.40 -4.33
C ILE A 117 6.49 4.51 -3.96
N ILE A 118 7.39 4.28 -3.00
CA ILE A 118 8.42 5.23 -2.61
C ILE A 118 9.34 5.57 -3.79
N THR A 119 9.74 4.57 -4.59
CA THR A 119 10.53 4.81 -5.82
C THR A 119 9.77 5.74 -6.80
N LEU A 120 8.46 5.53 -6.99
CA LEU A 120 7.65 6.39 -7.86
C LEU A 120 7.45 7.82 -7.30
N LEU A 121 7.46 7.99 -6.00
CA LEU A 121 7.44 9.31 -5.37
C LEU A 121 8.79 10.01 -5.55
N ARG A 122 9.90 9.29 -5.40
CA ARG A 122 11.24 9.83 -5.59
C ARG A 122 11.53 10.27 -7.04
N GLU A 123 10.82 9.72 -8.01
CA GLU A 123 10.91 10.18 -9.42
C GLU A 123 10.45 11.65 -9.58
N ILE A 124 9.64 12.18 -8.64
CA ILE A 124 9.02 13.52 -8.71
C ILE A 124 9.45 14.44 -7.56
N TYR A 125 9.73 13.86 -6.40
CA TYR A 125 10.07 14.59 -5.19
C TYR A 125 11.54 14.36 -4.82
N PRO A 126 12.32 15.40 -4.52
CA PRO A 126 13.71 15.29 -4.05
C PRO A 126 13.74 14.84 -2.58
N ILE A 127 13.43 13.56 -2.35
CA ILE A 127 13.33 12.99 -1.02
C ILE A 127 14.73 12.83 -0.43
N LYS A 128 14.97 13.44 0.73
CA LYS A 128 16.21 13.36 1.50
C LYS A 128 16.17 12.22 2.51
N THR A 129 15.08 12.11 3.26
CA THR A 129 14.95 11.18 4.38
C THR A 129 13.66 10.36 4.28
N ILE A 130 13.71 9.11 4.71
CA ILE A 130 12.54 8.24 4.89
C ILE A 130 12.47 7.86 6.37
N VAL A 131 11.43 8.30 7.05
CA VAL A 131 11.16 7.96 8.45
C VAL A 131 10.20 6.78 8.52
N ILE A 132 10.58 5.72 9.21
CA ILE A 132 9.82 4.46 9.31
C ILE A 132 9.49 4.17 10.76
N GLU A 133 8.25 3.77 11.04
CA GLU A 133 7.89 3.26 12.35
C GLU A 133 8.56 1.91 12.62
N GLU A 134 9.38 1.86 13.66
CA GLU A 134 10.02 0.64 14.12
C GLU A 134 9.05 -0.22 14.93
N VAL A 135 8.83 -1.46 14.48
CA VAL A 135 7.97 -2.42 15.15
C VAL A 135 8.82 -3.45 15.89
N GLU A 136 8.75 -3.44 17.21
CA GLU A 136 9.40 -4.41 18.08
C GLU A 136 8.41 -5.42 18.64
N ALA A 137 8.81 -6.70 18.72
CA ALA A 137 8.03 -7.70 19.44
C ALA A 137 8.33 -7.60 20.93
N ARG A 138 7.30 -7.54 21.75
CA ARG A 138 7.42 -7.56 23.20
C ARG A 138 6.79 -8.83 23.77
N GLY A 139 7.52 -9.51 24.64
CA GLY A 139 7.06 -10.68 25.38
C GLY A 139 7.04 -11.99 24.56
N SER A 140 6.33 -13.00 25.04
CA SER A 140 6.22 -14.36 24.47
C SER A 140 5.32 -14.47 23.23
N LYS A 141 4.73 -13.36 22.76
CA LYS A 141 3.86 -13.34 21.58
C LYS A 141 4.67 -13.53 20.31
N SER A 142 4.11 -14.27 19.36
CA SER A 142 4.72 -14.52 18.05
C SER A 142 5.04 -13.23 17.28
N PHE A 143 6.09 -13.25 16.47
CA PHE A 143 6.50 -12.13 15.65
C PHE A 143 5.41 -11.64 14.71
N SER A 144 5.22 -10.31 14.63
CA SER A 144 4.30 -9.72 13.66
C SER A 144 4.86 -9.82 12.23
N PRO A 145 4.01 -9.96 11.21
CA PRO A 145 4.45 -9.92 9.80
C PRO A 145 5.20 -8.63 9.42
N VAL A 146 4.88 -7.51 10.08
CA VAL A 146 5.56 -6.22 9.85
C VAL A 146 7.01 -6.32 10.31
N MET A 147 7.23 -6.75 11.55
CA MET A 147 8.55 -6.91 12.15
C MET A 147 9.42 -7.90 11.35
N VAL A 148 8.85 -9.05 10.94
CA VAL A 148 9.60 -10.05 10.13
C VAL A 148 10.10 -9.45 8.80
N GLY A 149 9.37 -8.49 8.24
CA GLY A 149 9.74 -7.82 6.99
C GLY A 149 10.60 -6.57 7.13
N GLN A 150 10.78 -6.06 8.34
CA GLN A 150 11.36 -4.73 8.61
C GLN A 150 12.80 -4.62 8.12
N ARG A 151 13.68 -5.55 8.45
CA ARG A 151 15.07 -5.53 8.01
C ARG A 151 15.20 -5.57 6.47
N TYR A 152 14.38 -6.39 5.81
CA TYR A 152 14.35 -6.43 4.35
C TYR A 152 13.90 -5.08 3.75
N GLN A 153 12.94 -4.42 4.38
CA GLN A 153 12.46 -3.11 3.97
C GLN A 153 13.53 -2.03 4.11
N ILE A 154 14.14 -1.93 5.29
CA ILE A 154 15.21 -0.98 5.58
C ILE A 154 16.36 -1.14 4.58
N ASN A 155 16.87 -2.36 4.39
CA ASN A 155 17.97 -2.63 3.46
C ASN A 155 17.66 -2.24 2.01
N ARG A 156 16.38 -2.25 1.62
CA ARG A 156 16.00 -1.82 0.26
C ARG A 156 15.82 -0.32 0.15
N LEU A 157 15.30 0.31 1.18
CA LEU A 157 15.01 1.75 1.19
C LEU A 157 16.26 2.58 1.42
N SER A 158 17.28 2.06 2.14
CA SER A 158 18.58 2.74 2.34
C SER A 158 19.33 3.05 1.03
N GLY A 159 19.03 2.33 -0.04
CA GLY A 159 19.54 2.66 -1.38
C GLY A 159 18.81 3.83 -2.08
N LEU A 160 17.74 4.35 -1.48
CA LEU A 160 16.95 5.45 -2.03
C LEU A 160 17.16 6.78 -1.31
N ALA A 161 17.26 6.78 0.01
CA ALA A 161 17.40 7.97 0.86
C ALA A 161 17.88 7.56 2.26
N ASP A 162 18.24 8.53 3.10
CA ASP A 162 18.58 8.30 4.50
C ASP A 162 17.40 7.71 5.26
N ILE A 163 17.66 6.72 6.12
CA ILE A 163 16.63 6.04 6.90
C ILE A 163 16.70 6.45 8.36
N VAL A 164 15.58 6.91 8.88
CA VAL A 164 15.39 7.19 10.31
C VAL A 164 14.31 6.26 10.86
N LEU A 165 14.56 5.65 12.00
CA LEU A 165 13.60 4.78 12.69
C LEU A 165 13.00 5.51 13.88
N LYS A 166 11.68 5.42 14.03
CA LYS A 166 10.94 6.00 15.15
C LYS A 166 10.08 4.94 15.82
N LYS A 167 10.05 4.93 17.11
CA LYS A 167 9.20 4.02 17.87
C LYS A 167 7.74 4.49 17.87
N GLY A 168 6.80 3.56 17.99
CA GLY A 168 5.37 3.88 17.93
C GLY A 168 4.91 4.86 19.03
N TRP A 169 5.59 4.90 20.19
CA TRP A 169 5.29 5.88 21.23
C TRP A 169 5.76 7.30 20.85
N GLU A 170 6.90 7.45 20.17
CA GLU A 170 7.37 8.75 19.66
C GLU A 170 6.35 9.31 18.63
N THR A 171 5.90 8.45 17.70
CA THR A 171 4.84 8.81 16.74
C THR A 171 3.55 9.23 17.45
N SER A 172 3.14 8.49 18.49
CA SER A 172 1.94 8.82 19.24
C SER A 172 2.05 10.17 19.96
N ASN A 173 3.17 10.44 20.62
CA ASN A 173 3.40 11.69 21.34
C ASN A 173 3.44 12.90 20.40
N LEU A 174 4.17 12.79 19.27
CA LEU A 174 4.22 13.85 18.29
C LEU A 174 2.85 14.09 17.64
N ARG A 175 2.09 13.04 17.36
CA ARG A 175 0.72 13.17 16.82
C ARG A 175 -0.19 13.95 17.78
N GLN A 176 -0.10 13.67 19.08
CA GLN A 176 -0.85 14.41 20.10
C GLN A 176 -0.41 15.87 20.17
N HIS A 177 0.90 16.13 20.14
CA HIS A 177 1.45 17.49 20.14
C HIS A 177 0.97 18.30 18.93
N LEU A 178 0.92 17.68 17.73
CA LEU A 178 0.40 18.29 16.51
C LEU A 178 -1.14 18.36 16.47
N GLY A 179 -1.84 17.88 17.50
CA GLY A 179 -3.31 17.88 17.56
C GLY A 179 -3.97 17.02 16.47
N LEU A 180 -3.29 16.02 15.92
CA LEU A 180 -3.81 15.20 14.85
C LEU A 180 -4.66 14.03 15.37
N HIS A 181 -5.84 13.84 14.78
CA HIS A 181 -6.73 12.75 15.12
C HIS A 181 -6.38 11.46 14.38
N LYS A 182 -6.40 10.33 15.11
CA LYS A 182 -6.27 8.99 14.53
C LYS A 182 -7.54 8.17 14.74
N GLU A 183 -8.11 7.66 13.65
CA GLU A 183 -9.22 6.71 13.70
C GLU A 183 -8.71 5.32 14.13
N LYS A 184 -9.26 4.80 15.22
CA LYS A 184 -8.84 3.52 15.83
C LYS A 184 -9.91 2.43 15.78
N SER A 185 -11.19 2.82 15.58
CA SER A 185 -12.32 1.90 15.65
C SER A 185 -12.32 0.94 14.45
N ASP A 186 -12.14 1.45 13.25
CA ASP A 186 -12.07 0.65 12.03
C ASP A 186 -10.82 0.99 11.20
N LYS A 187 -9.80 0.15 11.35
CA LYS A 187 -8.54 0.28 10.61
C LYS A 187 -8.67 0.00 9.10
N SER A 188 -9.81 -0.50 8.63
CA SER A 188 -10.07 -0.78 7.22
C SER A 188 -10.58 0.43 6.44
N LEU A 189 -11.00 1.49 7.12
CA LEU A 189 -11.42 2.73 6.50
C LEU A 189 -10.29 3.34 5.67
N GLN A 190 -10.65 3.81 4.49
CA GLN A 190 -9.71 4.38 3.53
C GLN A 190 -9.79 5.92 3.60
N ILE A 191 -9.47 6.45 4.76
CA ILE A 191 -9.45 7.88 5.09
C ILE A 191 -8.06 8.29 5.60
N PRO A 192 -7.71 9.59 5.56
CA PRO A 192 -6.41 10.05 6.03
C PRO A 192 -6.11 9.68 7.50
N GLU A 193 -7.12 9.71 8.35
CA GLU A 193 -7.01 9.51 9.80
C GLU A 193 -6.67 8.07 10.20
N THR A 194 -6.75 7.08 9.30
CA THR A 194 -6.43 5.69 9.64
C THR A 194 -4.94 5.38 9.63
N HIS A 195 -4.29 5.52 8.48
CA HIS A 195 -2.88 5.15 8.30
C HIS A 195 -2.01 6.31 7.80
N ALA A 196 -2.59 7.24 7.01
CA ALA A 196 -1.82 8.35 6.50
C ALA A 196 -1.45 9.35 7.60
N VAL A 197 -2.26 9.51 8.65
CA VAL A 197 -1.97 10.38 9.78
C VAL A 197 -0.66 10.02 10.48
N ASP A 198 -0.41 8.73 10.73
CA ASP A 198 0.84 8.30 11.35
C ASP A 198 2.02 8.50 10.39
N ALA A 199 1.82 8.30 9.09
CA ALA A 199 2.84 8.58 8.10
C ALA A 199 3.16 10.09 8.01
N VAL A 200 2.16 10.97 8.08
CA VAL A 200 2.38 12.43 8.17
C VAL A 200 3.16 12.76 9.43
N THR A 201 2.76 12.22 10.58
CA THR A 201 3.43 12.44 11.87
C THR A 201 4.89 11.97 11.83
N LEU A 202 5.16 10.79 11.24
CA LEU A 202 6.53 10.29 11.07
C LEU A 202 7.37 11.24 10.20
N ALA A 203 6.82 11.73 9.10
CA ALA A 203 7.55 12.70 8.26
C ALA A 203 7.79 14.03 8.99
N CYS A 204 6.84 14.50 9.79
CA CYS A 204 6.98 15.71 10.61
C CYS A 204 8.10 15.59 11.66
N SER A 205 8.45 14.39 12.12
CA SER A 205 9.47 14.18 13.15
C SER A 205 10.88 14.60 12.75
N GLU A 206 11.14 14.87 11.48
CA GLU A 206 12.41 15.44 11.03
C GLU A 206 12.47 16.97 11.21
N PHE A 207 11.32 17.63 11.27
CA PHE A 207 11.22 19.10 11.38
C PHE A 207 10.93 19.57 12.81
N ILE A 208 10.40 18.66 13.67
CA ILE A 208 10.10 18.95 15.06
C ILE A 208 10.56 17.80 15.95
N LYS A 209 11.31 18.12 17.01
CA LYS A 209 11.96 17.14 17.88
C LYS A 209 11.62 17.43 19.34
N TYR A 210 11.42 16.37 20.12
CA TYR A 210 11.32 16.48 21.56
C TYR A 210 12.72 16.49 22.16
N GLN A 211 13.09 17.56 22.85
CA GLN A 211 14.39 17.72 23.48
C GLN A 211 14.21 17.81 24.99
N ILE A 212 14.97 17.00 25.68
CA ILE A 212 15.11 17.02 27.13
C ILE A 212 16.42 17.74 27.45
N TRP A 213 16.40 18.60 28.43
CA TRP A 213 17.60 19.20 29.01
C TRP A 213 17.65 18.94 30.51
N GLU A 214 18.82 18.63 30.99
CA GLU A 214 19.12 18.42 32.39
C GLU A 214 20.16 19.44 32.82
N GLY A 215 19.75 20.44 33.57
CA GLY A 215 20.65 21.42 34.22
C GLY A 215 20.77 21.18 35.71
N VAL A 216 21.82 21.72 36.33
CA VAL A 216 22.05 21.56 37.79
C VAL A 216 20.87 22.09 38.62
N LYS A 217 20.15 23.08 38.13
CA LYS A 217 19.01 23.69 38.85
C LYS A 217 17.67 23.59 38.11
N ASN A 218 17.69 23.31 36.80
CA ASN A 218 16.47 23.27 35.98
C ASN A 218 16.49 22.06 35.09
N HIS A 219 15.48 21.21 35.24
CA HIS A 219 15.19 20.12 34.31
C HIS A 219 13.97 20.47 33.48
N GLY A 220 13.98 20.16 32.24
CA GLY A 220 12.84 20.44 31.39
C GLY A 220 12.88 19.67 30.07
N ALA A 221 11.76 19.71 29.38
CA ALA A 221 11.64 19.17 28.04
C ALA A 221 10.68 20.02 27.21
N SER A 222 10.99 20.19 25.95
CA SER A 222 10.08 20.87 25.03
C SER A 222 10.20 20.34 23.61
N TRP A 223 9.19 20.67 22.80
CA TRP A 223 9.24 20.46 21.36
C TRP A 223 9.99 21.63 20.71
N ILE A 224 11.01 21.30 19.91
CA ILE A 224 11.84 22.28 19.19
C ILE A 224 11.66 22.09 17.70
N GLY A 225 11.50 23.19 16.98
CA GLY A 225 11.21 23.22 15.54
C GLY A 225 9.77 23.57 15.25
N ALA A 226 9.42 23.61 13.99
CA ALA A 226 8.06 23.89 13.53
C ALA A 226 7.78 23.14 12.23
N VAL A 227 6.56 22.65 12.09
CA VAL A 227 6.07 22.01 10.87
C VAL A 227 4.58 22.25 10.70
N ASP A 228 4.15 22.52 9.48
CA ASP A 228 2.75 22.74 9.15
C ASP A 228 2.17 21.51 8.44
N VAL A 229 1.04 21.02 8.96
CA VAL A 229 0.26 19.97 8.32
C VAL A 229 -0.89 20.63 7.55
N THR A 230 -0.83 20.55 6.23
CA THR A 230 -1.78 21.20 5.34
C THR A 230 -2.67 20.19 4.61
N GLU A 231 -3.70 20.70 3.96
CA GLU A 231 -4.48 19.91 3.02
C GLU A 231 -3.61 19.43 1.87
N SER A 232 -3.78 18.17 1.50
CA SER A 232 -3.07 17.59 0.39
C SER A 232 -3.90 16.52 -0.33
N ARG A 233 -3.42 16.10 -1.47
CA ARG A 233 -4.04 15.03 -2.23
C ARG A 233 -3.93 13.71 -1.45
N PHE A 234 -5.08 13.08 -1.20
CA PHE A 234 -5.15 11.74 -0.63
C PHE A 234 -5.38 10.70 -1.73
N THR A 235 -4.52 9.70 -1.81
CA THR A 235 -4.56 8.67 -2.87
C THR A 235 -4.59 7.27 -2.26
N ILE A 236 -5.58 6.49 -2.66
CA ILE A 236 -5.66 5.07 -2.30
C ILE A 236 -5.00 4.26 -3.40
N VAL A 237 -4.00 3.44 -3.02
CA VAL A 237 -3.23 2.63 -3.97
C VAL A 237 -3.35 1.16 -3.64
N ARG A 238 -3.61 0.34 -4.66
CA ARG A 238 -3.69 -1.12 -4.54
C ARG A 238 -3.17 -1.82 -5.78
N ARG A 239 -2.89 -3.09 -5.64
CA ARG A 239 -2.58 -3.95 -6.78
C ARG A 239 -3.84 -4.66 -7.26
N PRO A 240 -4.15 -4.64 -8.56
CA PRO A 240 -5.26 -5.43 -9.08
C PRO A 240 -5.01 -6.92 -8.80
N PRO A 241 -6.03 -7.70 -8.41
CA PRO A 241 -5.89 -9.10 -8.04
C PRO A 241 -5.75 -10.03 -9.26
N ILE A 242 -4.83 -9.70 -10.17
CA ILE A 242 -4.61 -10.43 -11.41
C ILE A 242 -3.72 -11.64 -11.16
N SER A 243 -4.17 -12.81 -11.60
CA SER A 243 -3.40 -14.04 -11.56
C SER A 243 -2.62 -14.23 -12.85
N ARG A 244 -1.30 -13.96 -12.83
CA ARG A 244 -0.42 -14.13 -14.00
C ARG A 244 0.05 -15.57 -14.20
N ARG A 245 0.17 -16.35 -13.11
CA ARG A 245 0.63 -17.75 -13.19
C ARG A 245 -0.55 -18.67 -13.41
N GLN A 246 -0.45 -19.56 -14.37
CA GLN A 246 -1.49 -20.56 -14.68
C GLN A 246 -1.86 -21.43 -13.48
N LEU A 247 -0.90 -21.70 -12.58
CA LEU A 247 -1.14 -22.42 -11.35
C LEU A 247 -2.26 -21.79 -10.49
N HIS A 248 -2.38 -20.47 -10.50
CA HIS A 248 -3.42 -19.76 -9.75
C HIS A 248 -4.79 -19.77 -10.45
N LEU A 249 -4.86 -20.31 -11.66
CA LEU A 249 -6.09 -20.44 -12.44
C LEU A 249 -6.77 -21.81 -12.25
N MET A 250 -6.18 -22.69 -11.44
CA MET A 250 -6.76 -24.00 -11.17
C MET A 250 -7.92 -23.88 -10.17
N THR A 251 -8.97 -24.62 -10.41
CA THR A 251 -10.15 -24.69 -9.53
C THR A 251 -10.14 -26.01 -8.79
N PHE A 252 -9.97 -26.00 -7.47
CA PHE A 252 -9.87 -27.21 -6.63
C PHE A 252 -11.17 -27.98 -6.56
N SER A 253 -12.28 -27.30 -6.39
CA SER A 253 -13.62 -27.90 -6.36
C SER A 253 -13.96 -28.68 -7.63
N LYS A 254 -13.21 -28.49 -8.71
CA LYS A 254 -13.35 -29.18 -9.99
C LYS A 254 -12.15 -30.11 -10.27
N GLY A 255 -11.61 -30.77 -9.26
CA GLY A 255 -10.49 -31.72 -9.41
C GLY A 255 -9.17 -31.11 -9.84
N GLY A 256 -8.99 -29.79 -9.69
CA GLY A 256 -7.77 -29.10 -10.10
C GLY A 256 -7.70 -28.78 -11.60
N ASN A 257 -8.83 -28.80 -12.28
CA ASN A 257 -8.88 -28.41 -13.70
C ASN A 257 -8.54 -26.95 -13.88
N ARG A 258 -7.80 -26.63 -14.93
CA ARG A 258 -7.50 -25.24 -15.27
C ARG A 258 -8.76 -24.54 -15.76
N ARG A 259 -8.91 -23.30 -15.34
CA ARG A 259 -9.85 -22.42 -16.03
C ARG A 259 -9.42 -22.28 -17.48
N LYS A 260 -10.36 -22.40 -18.41
CA LYS A 260 -10.12 -22.29 -19.83
C LYS A 260 -9.53 -20.92 -20.20
N TYR A 261 -9.92 -19.91 -19.44
CA TYR A 261 -9.51 -18.51 -19.63
C TYR A 261 -8.97 -17.90 -18.34
N GLY A 262 -8.00 -17.01 -18.47
CA GLY A 262 -7.39 -16.31 -17.35
C GLY A 262 -5.99 -15.81 -17.73
N GLY A 263 -5.38 -15.06 -16.82
CA GLY A 263 -4.08 -14.43 -17.06
C GLY A 263 -4.18 -12.91 -17.05
N SER A 264 -3.17 -12.25 -17.63
CA SER A 264 -3.05 -10.78 -17.63
C SER A 264 -3.63 -10.12 -18.87
N THR A 265 -3.87 -10.87 -19.95
CA THR A 265 -4.41 -10.37 -21.21
C THR A 265 -5.81 -10.90 -21.45
N THR A 266 -6.60 -10.16 -22.21
CA THR A 266 -7.90 -10.59 -22.74
C THR A 266 -7.74 -10.98 -24.21
N ARG A 267 -8.78 -11.60 -24.80
CA ARG A 267 -8.83 -11.93 -26.24
C ARG A 267 -8.91 -10.71 -27.13
N HIS A 268 -9.33 -9.57 -26.56
CA HIS A 268 -9.72 -8.36 -27.28
C HIS A 268 -8.65 -7.27 -27.25
N GLY A 269 -7.39 -7.63 -27.03
CA GLY A 269 -6.27 -6.69 -27.02
C GLY A 269 -6.14 -5.83 -25.75
N PHE A 270 -7.10 -5.90 -24.85
CA PHE A 270 -6.99 -5.26 -23.53
C PHE A 270 -6.15 -6.11 -22.58
N ARG A 271 -5.45 -5.45 -21.65
CA ARG A 271 -4.79 -6.10 -20.51
C ARG A 271 -5.66 -5.93 -19.29
N LYS A 272 -5.69 -6.93 -18.42
CA LYS A 272 -6.34 -6.77 -17.11
C LYS A 272 -5.66 -5.66 -16.33
N GLY A 273 -6.49 -4.74 -15.80
CA GLY A 273 -6.01 -3.53 -15.16
C GLY A 273 -5.83 -2.32 -16.11
N ASP A 274 -6.11 -2.45 -17.41
CA ASP A 274 -6.25 -1.29 -18.29
C ASP A 274 -7.41 -0.44 -17.79
N PHE A 275 -7.23 0.88 -17.75
CA PHE A 275 -8.27 1.83 -17.40
C PHE A 275 -9.01 2.23 -18.65
N VAL A 276 -10.33 2.07 -18.63
CA VAL A 276 -11.20 2.21 -19.80
C VAL A 276 -12.44 3.03 -19.47
N GLU A 277 -12.97 3.66 -20.49
CA GLU A 277 -14.33 4.16 -20.57
C GLU A 277 -15.21 3.08 -21.23
N ALA A 278 -16.35 2.77 -20.67
CA ALA A 278 -17.25 1.75 -21.18
C ALA A 278 -18.71 2.19 -21.10
N THR A 279 -19.48 1.85 -22.13
CA THR A 279 -20.91 2.20 -22.22
C THR A 279 -21.77 0.93 -22.25
N GLN A 280 -22.77 0.89 -21.36
CA GLN A 280 -23.77 -0.18 -21.30
C GLN A 280 -25.17 0.41 -21.29
N GLY A 281 -25.95 0.21 -22.32
CA GLY A 281 -27.21 0.92 -22.54
C GLY A 281 -26.96 2.43 -22.65
N SER A 282 -27.63 3.21 -21.84
CA SER A 282 -27.44 4.66 -21.69
C SER A 282 -26.38 5.07 -20.67
N LYS A 283 -25.82 4.12 -19.91
CA LYS A 283 -24.86 4.40 -18.84
C LYS A 283 -23.42 4.32 -19.35
N THR A 284 -22.64 5.39 -19.13
CA THR A 284 -21.19 5.41 -19.34
C THR A 284 -20.49 5.41 -18.00
N PHE A 285 -19.48 4.58 -17.85
CA PHE A 285 -18.70 4.47 -16.63
C PHE A 285 -17.21 4.24 -16.93
N PHE A 286 -16.38 4.62 -15.97
CA PHE A 286 -14.95 4.44 -16.01
C PHE A 286 -14.53 3.34 -15.03
N GLY A 287 -13.59 2.50 -15.44
CA GLY A 287 -13.13 1.41 -14.59
C GLY A 287 -11.94 0.64 -15.17
N TRP A 288 -11.63 -0.46 -14.53
CA TRP A 288 -10.50 -1.31 -14.89
C TRP A 288 -10.97 -2.62 -15.52
N VAL A 289 -10.33 -3.00 -16.61
CA VAL A 289 -10.60 -4.29 -17.25
C VAL A 289 -10.25 -5.42 -16.28
N SER A 290 -11.24 -6.22 -15.89
CA SER A 290 -11.07 -7.34 -14.96
C SER A 290 -11.12 -8.71 -15.61
N GLY A 291 -11.73 -8.82 -16.78
CA GLY A 291 -11.86 -10.07 -17.52
C GLY A 291 -12.54 -9.88 -18.87
N ASP A 292 -12.80 -10.97 -19.54
CA ASP A 292 -13.46 -11.00 -20.82
C ASP A 292 -14.31 -12.27 -21.01
N THR A 293 -15.29 -12.17 -21.87
CA THR A 293 -15.99 -13.27 -22.50
C THR A 293 -15.65 -13.27 -24.00
N GLU A 294 -16.27 -14.12 -24.78
CA GLU A 294 -16.03 -14.18 -26.22
C GLU A 294 -16.43 -12.88 -26.94
N LYS A 295 -17.52 -12.24 -26.50
CA LYS A 295 -18.10 -11.06 -27.14
C LYS A 295 -17.98 -9.77 -26.32
N GLN A 296 -17.56 -9.85 -25.05
CA GLN A 296 -17.63 -8.74 -24.14
C GLN A 296 -16.38 -8.61 -23.24
N VAL A 297 -16.12 -7.40 -22.79
CA VAL A 297 -15.10 -7.06 -21.79
C VAL A 297 -15.78 -6.74 -20.47
N SER A 298 -15.28 -7.32 -19.37
CA SER A 298 -15.72 -7.04 -18.01
C SER A 298 -14.94 -5.87 -17.43
N VAL A 299 -15.65 -4.87 -16.94
CA VAL A 299 -15.09 -3.68 -16.30
C VAL A 299 -15.46 -3.67 -14.83
N SER A 300 -14.51 -3.32 -13.97
CA SER A 300 -14.66 -3.29 -12.51
C SER A 300 -14.20 -1.96 -11.93
N ASP A 301 -14.71 -1.63 -10.76
CA ASP A 301 -14.27 -0.46 -9.98
C ASP A 301 -12.88 -0.66 -9.35
N ALA A 302 -12.44 0.31 -8.57
CA ALA A 302 -11.16 0.26 -7.86
C ALA A 302 -11.06 -0.88 -6.83
N ASN A 303 -12.18 -1.32 -6.26
CA ASN A 303 -12.26 -2.45 -5.35
C ASN A 303 -12.35 -3.80 -6.06
N TRP A 304 -12.29 -3.80 -7.39
CA TRP A 304 -12.42 -4.97 -8.26
C TRP A 304 -13.84 -5.56 -8.27
N LYS A 305 -14.84 -4.78 -7.83
CA LYS A 305 -16.26 -5.10 -7.97
C LYS A 305 -16.70 -4.79 -9.40
N ARG A 306 -17.42 -5.72 -10.03
CA ARG A 306 -17.86 -5.56 -11.42
C ARG A 306 -18.84 -4.40 -11.53
N LEU A 307 -18.57 -3.49 -12.47
CA LEU A 307 -19.47 -2.41 -12.88
C LEU A 307 -20.38 -2.89 -14.03
N GLY A 308 -19.81 -3.58 -15.02
CA GLY A 308 -20.58 -4.07 -16.14
C GLY A 308 -19.79 -4.97 -17.08
N GLN A 309 -20.48 -5.51 -18.08
CA GLN A 309 -19.90 -6.20 -19.22
C GLN A 309 -20.38 -5.51 -20.50
N CYS A 310 -19.45 -5.02 -21.30
CA CYS A 310 -19.72 -4.22 -22.47
C CYS A 310 -19.18 -4.90 -23.72
N SER A 311 -19.86 -4.75 -24.85
CA SER A 311 -19.34 -5.19 -26.13
C SER A 311 -18.02 -4.44 -26.44
N ILE A 312 -17.12 -5.07 -27.17
CA ILE A 312 -15.77 -4.54 -27.45
C ILE A 312 -15.83 -3.15 -28.09
N LYS A 313 -16.78 -2.93 -29.00
CA LYS A 313 -16.98 -1.65 -29.70
C LYS A 313 -17.35 -0.49 -28.78
N LYS A 314 -17.91 -0.80 -27.58
CA LYS A 314 -18.34 0.18 -26.57
C LYS A 314 -17.31 0.38 -25.46
N VAL A 315 -16.08 -0.11 -25.62
CA VAL A 315 -15.00 0.03 -24.63
C VAL A 315 -13.83 0.77 -25.24
N LYS A 316 -13.52 1.95 -24.71
CA LYS A 316 -12.41 2.80 -25.14
C LYS A 316 -11.27 2.75 -24.14
N LEU A 317 -10.05 2.47 -24.60
CA LEU A 317 -8.87 2.50 -23.77
C LEU A 317 -8.48 3.93 -23.43
N ILE A 318 -8.36 4.26 -22.14
CA ILE A 318 -7.84 5.54 -21.67
C ILE A 318 -6.37 5.41 -21.30
N ARG A 319 -6.03 4.37 -20.51
CA ARG A 319 -4.66 4.19 -20.02
C ARG A 319 -4.32 2.71 -19.86
N ARG A 320 -3.14 2.33 -20.30
CA ARG A 320 -2.61 0.97 -20.10
C ARG A 320 -2.30 0.68 -18.63
N SER A 321 -2.50 -0.58 -18.25
CA SER A 321 -2.23 -1.06 -16.91
C SER A 321 -0.77 -0.88 -16.52
N THR A 322 -0.54 -0.17 -15.44
CA THR A 322 0.76 -0.08 -14.77
C THR A 322 0.95 -1.18 -13.72
N GLY A 323 -0.07 -2.02 -13.46
CA GLY A 323 -0.12 -2.98 -12.37
C GLY A 323 -0.39 -2.36 -11.00
N LEU A 324 -0.86 -1.10 -11.01
CA LEU A 324 -1.38 -0.38 -9.85
C LEU A 324 -2.75 0.19 -10.20
N ILE A 325 -3.61 0.26 -9.22
CA ILE A 325 -4.84 1.04 -9.21
C ILE A 325 -4.61 2.15 -8.21
N ALA A 326 -4.58 3.38 -8.70
CA ALA A 326 -4.46 4.57 -7.87
C ALA A 326 -5.73 5.41 -8.07
N THR A 327 -6.47 5.63 -6.99
CA THR A 327 -7.66 6.46 -6.97
C THR A 327 -7.42 7.65 -6.07
N ALA A 328 -7.40 8.85 -6.64
CA ALA A 328 -7.36 10.06 -5.85
C ALA A 328 -8.74 10.31 -5.26
N VAL A 329 -8.78 10.54 -3.98
CA VAL A 329 -9.89 11.19 -3.30
C VAL A 329 -9.64 12.69 -3.36
N LYS A 330 -10.68 13.50 -3.21
CA LYS A 330 -10.54 14.97 -3.15
C LYS A 330 -9.46 15.36 -2.13
N THR A 331 -8.89 16.53 -2.30
CA THR A 331 -7.97 17.11 -1.32
C THR A 331 -8.52 16.94 0.09
N ALA A 332 -7.72 16.38 0.98
CA ALA A 332 -8.09 16.07 2.34
C ALA A 332 -7.03 16.59 3.31
N ARG A 333 -7.45 16.99 4.49
CA ARG A 333 -6.57 17.31 5.62
C ARG A 333 -6.76 16.23 6.67
N VAL A 334 -5.70 15.87 7.36
CA VAL A 334 -5.84 15.06 8.57
C VAL A 334 -6.59 15.89 9.61
N ALA A 335 -7.70 15.36 10.13
CA ALA A 335 -8.52 16.08 11.10
C ALA A 335 -7.71 16.40 12.36
N SER A 336 -7.77 17.66 12.80
CA SER A 336 -7.22 18.07 14.10
C SER A 336 -8.21 17.79 15.22
N LEU A 337 -7.69 17.48 16.41
CA LEU A 337 -8.52 17.29 17.60
C LEU A 337 -9.37 18.52 17.92
N SER A 338 -8.79 19.72 17.74
CA SER A 338 -9.49 20.99 17.95
C SER A 338 -10.68 21.22 17.00
N ALA A 339 -10.58 20.80 15.75
CA ALA A 339 -11.66 20.95 14.78
C ALA A 339 -12.87 20.04 15.09
N ARG A 340 -12.68 18.87 15.70
CA ARG A 340 -13.78 17.99 16.12
C ARG A 340 -14.54 18.56 17.32
N PHE A 341 -13.85 19.16 18.28
CA PHE A 341 -14.52 19.81 19.41
C PHE A 341 -15.39 20.99 18.98
N LEU A 342 -15.02 21.69 17.90
CA LEU A 342 -15.83 22.80 17.35
C LEU A 342 -17.06 22.33 16.54
N THR A 343 -17.06 21.10 16.04
CA THR A 343 -18.20 20.53 15.30
C THR A 343 -19.19 19.74 16.17
N GLU A 344 -18.80 19.39 17.41
CA GLU A 344 -19.69 18.69 18.38
C GLU A 344 -20.40 19.64 19.34
N PHE A 345 -20.07 20.93 19.37
CA PHE A 345 -20.87 21.92 20.08
C PHE A 345 -21.92 22.51 19.12
N PRO A 346 -23.23 22.30 19.38
CA PRO A 346 -24.25 23.01 18.65
C PRO A 346 -23.99 24.50 18.81
N THR A 347 -23.87 25.20 17.70
CA THR A 347 -23.81 26.67 17.69
C THR A 347 -25.01 27.18 18.46
N TYR A 348 -24.77 27.83 19.58
CA TYR A 348 -25.74 28.63 20.31
C TYR A 348 -26.18 29.80 19.39
N ARG A 349 -27.07 29.48 18.46
CA ARG A 349 -27.80 30.45 17.64
C ARG A 349 -29.14 29.83 17.20
N GLU A 350 -29.94 29.45 18.18
CA GLU A 350 -31.39 29.30 18.03
C GLU A 350 -31.98 29.14 19.43
N VAL A 351 -31.89 30.17 20.23
CA VAL A 351 -32.85 30.52 21.30
C VAL A 351 -32.74 32.02 21.52
N LEU A 352 -33.47 32.77 20.73
CA LEU A 352 -34.08 34.04 21.06
C LEU A 352 -35.23 34.27 20.09
#